data_dd9f446b556fe46b47f460dd5c5f8c14
#
_entry.id   dd9f446b556fe46b47f460dd5c5f8c14
#
_cell.length_a   1.000
_cell.length_b   1.000
_cell.length_c   1.000
_cell.angle_alpha   90.00
_cell.angle_beta   90.00
_cell.angle_gamma   90.00
#
_symmetry.space_group_name_H-M   'P 1'
#
loop_
_entity.id
_entity.type
_entity.pdbx_description
1 polymer ?
#
loop_
_entity_poly.entity_id
_entity_poly.type
_entity_poly.pdbx_seq_one_letter_code
_entity_poly.pdbx_strand_id
1 'polypeptide(L)'
;MTDKALLLHWLAACSGPLLAAGAAQAQQAAPAQRPNILFILTDDQRWDAVGYVNPIVRTPHIDSLAREGVCFRNAFVTTPISAASRASLLTGMYERTHGYTFRQGPLKEPYMQQSYPVLLRASGYTTAYFGKFGVTYPGAQRLFDAADLYDRRGKFPDRRGYFYKTIDGDTVHLTRYTGYEAQRFLREVDPSKPFCLSLGFSAPHAHDPAPEQYFWEPWADSLYRDLTVAPPLLADDRYFEELPEAVRRGYNRVRWTWRYDTPQKYQHSVKGYYRMISEVDREVGAIRQVLRERGLDRNTIIVFMGDNGYFLGERQLAGKWLMYDRSLRVPMLICDPRGRDPREVEDMVLNIDVPATILDAAGVAVPEAYQGVSLLGYTRGEAPAADREAFLCEHLWELDEIPSSEGIRTERWKYMRYRFIPGREELYDLAADSEEAVNLASDPAYGRTL
;
A
#
# COMPACT_ATOMS: atom_id res chain seq x y z
N MET A 1 69.25 78.60 -37.10
CA MET A 1 68.67 79.54 -36.14
C MET A 1 67.72 78.71 -35.29
N THR A 2 68.24 78.30 -34.17
CA THR A 2 67.80 78.51 -32.80
C THR A 2 66.42 77.91 -32.51
N ASP A 3 66.08 77.13 -31.50
CA ASP A 3 66.78 77.02 -30.24
C ASP A 3 66.28 75.72 -29.49
N LYS A 4 67.12 75.30 -28.64
CA LYS A 4 66.99 74.20 -27.64
C LYS A 4 65.99 74.60 -26.55
N ALA A 5 65.37 73.58 -25.92
CA ALA A 5 65.30 73.39 -24.43
C ALA A 5 64.57 72.10 -24.11
N LEU A 6 65.20 71.16 -23.58
CA LEU A 6 65.28 70.53 -22.24
C LEU A 6 64.04 70.73 -21.36
N LEU A 7 63.42 69.67 -20.93
CA LEU A 7 63.12 69.51 -19.51
C LEU A 7 62.89 67.99 -19.13
N LEU A 8 63.62 67.60 -18.16
CA LEU A 8 63.74 66.38 -17.43
C LEU A 8 62.46 65.97 -16.66
N HIS A 9 62.36 64.66 -16.50
CA HIS A 9 61.96 63.93 -15.29
C HIS A 9 60.49 64.03 -14.82
N TRP A 10 59.83 62.87 -14.75
CA TRP A 10 59.64 62.09 -13.48
C TRP A 10 59.14 60.68 -13.79
N LEU A 11 59.90 59.66 -13.41
CA LEU A 11 59.49 58.28 -13.23
C LEU A 11 58.68 58.21 -11.93
N ALA A 12 57.38 57.87 -12.03
CA ALA A 12 56.56 57.43 -10.92
C ALA A 12 56.18 55.98 -11.18
N ALA A 13 56.79 55.08 -10.43
CA ALA A 13 56.43 53.67 -10.38
C ALA A 13 55.05 53.52 -9.73
N CYS A 14 54.03 53.15 -10.50
CA CYS A 14 52.77 52.61 -9.98
C CYS A 14 52.82 51.07 -9.95
N SER A 15 53.22 50.53 -8.81
CA SER A 15 52.97 49.13 -8.47
C SER A 15 51.48 48.95 -8.17
N GLY A 16 50.73 48.49 -9.18
CA GLY A 16 49.36 48.02 -9.00
C GLY A 16 49.34 46.60 -8.38
N PRO A 17 48.39 46.30 -7.46
CA PRO A 17 48.32 45.00 -6.91
C PRO A 17 47.80 44.01 -7.96
N LEU A 18 48.53 42.88 -8.14
CA LEU A 18 48.06 41.72 -8.85
C LEU A 18 46.79 41.18 -8.11
N LEU A 19 45.62 41.40 -8.68
CA LEU A 19 44.44 40.66 -8.34
C LEU A 19 44.63 39.20 -8.76
N ALA A 20 44.99 38.33 -7.79
CA ALA A 20 44.87 36.90 -7.95
C ALA A 20 43.39 36.53 -8.14
N ALA A 21 43.02 36.31 -9.38
CA ALA A 21 41.74 35.69 -9.69
C ALA A 21 41.75 34.28 -9.14
N GLY A 22 41.26 34.10 -7.91
CA GLY A 22 40.99 32.82 -7.33
C GLY A 22 39.93 32.14 -8.20
N ALA A 23 40.33 31.14 -8.98
CA ALA A 23 39.42 30.21 -9.62
C ALA A 23 38.60 29.54 -8.51
N ALA A 24 37.36 30.01 -8.28
CA ALA A 24 36.40 29.27 -7.51
C ALA A 24 36.14 27.95 -8.29
N GLN A 25 36.81 26.89 -7.89
CA GLN A 25 36.43 25.55 -8.30
C GLN A 25 34.97 25.36 -7.84
N ALA A 26 34.04 25.40 -8.79
CA ALA A 26 32.70 24.92 -8.57
C ALA A 26 32.81 23.47 -8.08
N GLN A 27 32.67 23.28 -6.78
CA GLN A 27 32.58 21.96 -6.16
C GLN A 27 31.42 21.27 -6.84
N GLN A 28 31.70 20.35 -7.79
CA GLN A 28 30.66 19.51 -8.36
C GLN A 28 29.98 18.83 -7.19
N ALA A 29 28.73 19.18 -6.95
CA ALA A 29 27.90 18.51 -5.97
C ALA A 29 27.98 17.00 -6.28
N ALA A 30 28.36 16.20 -5.30
CA ALA A 30 28.35 14.75 -5.44
C ALA A 30 26.94 14.34 -5.97
N PRO A 31 26.85 13.41 -6.94
CA PRO A 31 25.58 12.99 -7.46
C PRO A 31 24.67 12.60 -6.28
N ALA A 32 23.48 13.16 -6.23
CA ALA A 32 22.54 12.92 -5.14
C ALA A 32 22.36 11.40 -4.97
N GLN A 33 22.65 10.91 -3.77
CA GLN A 33 22.56 9.49 -3.48
C GLN A 33 21.12 9.01 -3.76
N ARG A 34 20.96 7.97 -4.55
CA ARG A 34 19.64 7.37 -4.81
C ARG A 34 19.00 6.94 -3.48
N PRO A 35 17.70 7.17 -3.29
CA PRO A 35 17.04 6.85 -2.01
C PRO A 35 16.96 5.36 -1.78
N ASN A 36 16.96 4.97 -0.52
CA ASN A 36 16.45 3.67 -0.10
C ASN A 36 14.91 3.70 -0.18
N ILE A 37 14.31 2.53 -0.35
CA ILE A 37 12.87 2.36 -0.42
C ILE A 37 12.45 1.29 0.58
N LEU A 38 11.50 1.62 1.43
CA LEU A 38 10.83 0.70 2.33
C LEU A 38 9.36 0.63 1.92
N PHE A 39 8.93 -0.49 1.35
CA PHE A 39 7.55 -0.74 0.99
C PHE A 39 6.88 -1.66 2.00
N ILE A 40 5.86 -1.19 2.68
CA ILE A 40 5.11 -1.90 3.73
C ILE A 40 3.70 -2.17 3.21
N LEU A 41 3.34 -3.45 3.08
CA LEU A 41 2.07 -3.92 2.59
C LEU A 41 1.36 -4.78 3.64
N THR A 42 0.14 -4.40 4.01
CA THR A 42 -0.72 -5.19 4.91
C THR A 42 -1.78 -5.97 4.13
N ASP A 43 -2.34 -7.03 4.74
CA ASP A 43 -3.31 -7.93 4.14
C ASP A 43 -4.70 -7.70 4.73
N ASP A 44 -5.68 -7.32 3.89
CA ASP A 44 -7.06 -7.04 4.30
C ASP A 44 -7.22 -5.79 5.20
N GLN A 45 -6.38 -4.78 5.06
CA GLN A 45 -6.52 -3.56 5.85
C GLN A 45 -7.34 -2.51 5.10
N ARG A 46 -8.53 -2.20 5.61
CA ARG A 46 -9.40 -1.15 5.04
C ARG A 46 -8.91 0.25 5.42
N TRP A 47 -9.28 1.22 4.61
CA TRP A 47 -8.82 2.61 4.66
C TRP A 47 -9.04 3.33 6.00
N ASP A 48 -10.12 2.98 6.72
CA ASP A 48 -10.50 3.60 8.00
C ASP A 48 -10.05 2.80 9.23
N ALA A 49 -9.23 1.77 9.02
CA ALA A 49 -8.64 0.98 10.11
C ALA A 49 -7.23 1.48 10.45
N VAL A 50 -7.10 2.79 10.64
CA VAL A 50 -5.88 3.50 11.06
C VAL A 50 -6.25 4.69 11.96
N GLY A 51 -5.40 5.05 12.91
CA GLY A 51 -5.69 6.05 13.94
C GLY A 51 -5.94 7.46 13.39
N TYR A 52 -5.25 7.85 12.33
CA TYR A 52 -5.44 9.17 11.71
C TYR A 52 -6.80 9.33 10.98
N VAL A 53 -7.53 8.24 10.77
CA VAL A 53 -8.92 8.25 10.25
C VAL A 53 -9.91 7.91 11.34
N ASN A 54 -9.63 6.86 12.11
CA ASN A 54 -10.49 6.35 13.17
C ASN A 54 -9.73 6.33 14.50
N PRO A 55 -9.98 7.30 15.39
CA PRO A 55 -9.22 7.47 16.63
C PRO A 55 -9.36 6.29 17.62
N ILE A 56 -10.29 5.36 17.37
CA ILE A 56 -10.41 4.12 18.13
C ILE A 56 -9.21 3.20 17.83
N VAL A 57 -8.73 3.17 16.59
CA VAL A 57 -7.63 2.29 16.17
C VAL A 57 -6.29 2.86 16.61
N ARG A 58 -5.48 2.07 17.29
CA ARG A 58 -4.21 2.54 17.85
C ARG A 58 -3.06 2.23 16.90
N THR A 59 -2.67 3.25 16.14
CA THR A 59 -1.58 3.16 15.16
C THR A 59 -0.65 4.38 15.21
N PRO A 60 -0.05 4.70 16.38
CA PRO A 60 0.72 5.94 16.57
C PRO A 60 1.91 6.08 15.61
N HIS A 61 2.54 4.98 15.18
CA HIS A 61 3.69 5.00 14.28
C HIS A 61 3.27 5.18 12.81
N ILE A 62 2.16 4.56 12.39
CA ILE A 62 1.56 4.79 11.06
C ILE A 62 0.97 6.21 11.00
N ASP A 63 0.32 6.68 12.08
CA ASP A 63 -0.18 8.05 12.18
C ASP A 63 0.96 9.08 12.11
N SER A 64 2.15 8.74 12.63
CA SER A 64 3.35 9.58 12.48
C SER A 64 3.79 9.67 11.02
N LEU A 65 3.74 8.56 10.25
CA LEU A 65 4.02 8.60 8.82
C LEU A 65 3.01 9.51 8.07
N ALA A 66 1.73 9.47 8.44
CA ALA A 66 0.71 10.34 7.85
C ALA A 66 0.99 11.83 8.15
N ARG A 67 1.50 12.13 9.35
CA ARG A 67 1.90 13.50 9.73
C ARG A 67 3.21 13.97 9.11
N GLU A 68 4.06 13.06 8.66
CA GLU A 68 5.40 13.37 8.12
C GLU A 68 5.45 13.33 6.59
N GLY A 69 4.44 12.74 5.95
CA GLY A 69 4.42 12.49 4.51
C GLY A 69 3.13 12.92 3.82
N VAL A 70 2.87 12.32 2.68
CA VAL A 70 1.63 12.49 1.91
C VAL A 70 0.65 11.38 2.28
N CYS A 71 -0.54 11.79 2.74
CA CYS A 71 -1.65 10.90 3.05
C CYS A 71 -2.68 10.94 1.92
N PHE A 72 -2.86 9.84 1.21
CA PHE A 72 -3.84 9.72 0.13
C PHE A 72 -5.18 9.28 0.71
N ARG A 73 -6.17 10.18 0.67
CA ARG A 73 -7.51 9.92 1.23
C ARG A 73 -8.33 9.00 0.33
N ASN A 74 -8.09 9.02 -0.98
CA ASN A 74 -8.79 8.25 -1.99
C ASN A 74 -7.83 7.28 -2.72
N ALA A 75 -7.26 6.35 -1.96
CA ALA A 75 -6.43 5.28 -2.50
C ALA A 75 -7.23 3.99 -2.68
N PHE A 76 -7.15 3.39 -3.86
CA PHE A 76 -7.93 2.21 -4.23
C PHE A 76 -7.06 1.10 -4.81
N VAL A 77 -7.54 -0.13 -4.69
CA VAL A 77 -7.02 -1.25 -5.46
C VAL A 77 -7.91 -1.50 -6.67
N THR A 78 -7.32 -1.89 -7.78
CA THR A 78 -8.04 -2.19 -9.02
C THR A 78 -8.78 -3.53 -8.95
N THR A 79 -8.29 -4.45 -8.11
CA THR A 79 -8.90 -5.76 -7.85
C THR A 79 -8.87 -6.02 -6.34
N PRO A 80 -10.04 -6.14 -5.67
CA PRO A 80 -10.10 -6.32 -4.22
C PRO A 80 -9.87 -7.78 -3.81
N ILE A 81 -8.71 -8.31 -4.15
CA ILE A 81 -8.26 -9.66 -3.82
C ILE A 81 -6.74 -9.69 -3.71
N SER A 82 -6.22 -10.18 -2.59
CA SER A 82 -4.79 -10.10 -2.27
C SER A 82 -3.89 -10.62 -3.41
N ALA A 83 -4.21 -11.77 -4.02
CA ALA A 83 -3.38 -12.37 -5.06
C ALA A 83 -3.27 -11.48 -6.32
N ALA A 84 -4.40 -11.02 -6.85
CA ALA A 84 -4.44 -10.17 -8.04
C ALA A 84 -3.90 -8.76 -7.74
N SER A 85 -4.28 -8.16 -6.60
CA SER A 85 -3.77 -6.87 -6.18
C SER A 85 -2.25 -6.87 -6.01
N ARG A 86 -1.67 -7.94 -5.43
CA ARG A 86 -0.22 -8.08 -5.28
C ARG A 86 0.48 -8.30 -6.62
N ALA A 87 -0.16 -8.99 -7.58
CA ALA A 87 0.36 -9.06 -8.95
C ALA A 87 0.34 -7.68 -9.62
N SER A 88 -0.72 -6.90 -9.44
CA SER A 88 -0.81 -5.52 -9.89
C SER A 88 0.25 -4.62 -9.25
N LEU A 89 0.52 -4.78 -7.94
CA LEU A 89 1.60 -4.09 -7.21
C LEU A 89 3.00 -4.47 -7.69
N LEU A 90 3.20 -5.68 -8.21
CA LEU A 90 4.49 -6.07 -8.79
C LEU A 90 4.69 -5.50 -10.19
N THR A 91 3.63 -5.42 -11.00
CA THR A 91 3.70 -5.23 -12.45
C THR A 91 3.19 -3.87 -12.93
N GLY A 92 2.53 -3.07 -12.08
CA GLY A 92 1.91 -1.81 -12.48
C GLY A 92 0.72 -1.96 -13.44
N MET A 93 0.10 -3.14 -13.51
CA MET A 93 -0.93 -3.49 -14.49
C MET A 93 -2.24 -3.90 -13.82
N TYR A 94 -3.36 -3.72 -14.55
CA TYR A 94 -4.67 -4.26 -14.17
C TYR A 94 -4.70 -5.79 -14.26
N GLU A 95 -5.62 -6.43 -13.50
CA GLU A 95 -5.81 -7.89 -13.51
C GLU A 95 -6.04 -8.42 -14.94
N ARG A 96 -6.88 -7.76 -15.75
CA ARG A 96 -7.15 -8.15 -17.14
C ARG A 96 -5.91 -8.12 -18.05
N THR A 97 -4.91 -7.31 -17.72
CA THR A 97 -3.67 -7.20 -18.49
C THR A 97 -2.69 -8.29 -18.11
N HIS A 98 -2.39 -8.45 -16.80
CA HIS A 98 -1.44 -9.49 -16.39
C HIS A 98 -2.08 -10.89 -16.34
N GLY A 99 -3.41 -11.02 -16.32
CA GLY A 99 -4.16 -12.27 -16.39
C GLY A 99 -3.97 -13.21 -15.21
N TYR A 100 -3.40 -12.72 -14.10
CA TYR A 100 -3.17 -13.50 -12.89
C TYR A 100 -4.28 -13.25 -11.88
N THR A 101 -4.91 -14.32 -11.44
CA THR A 101 -5.94 -14.28 -10.42
C THR A 101 -5.82 -15.50 -9.49
N PHE A 102 -6.68 -15.65 -8.54
CA PHE A 102 -6.58 -16.57 -7.40
C PHE A 102 -6.21 -18.02 -7.73
N ARG A 103 -6.71 -18.56 -8.83
CA ARG A 103 -6.47 -19.94 -9.25
C ARG A 103 -5.89 -20.06 -10.66
N GLN A 104 -5.62 -18.94 -11.27
CA GLN A 104 -4.98 -18.89 -12.58
C GLN A 104 -3.56 -18.38 -12.39
N GLY A 105 -2.65 -19.25 -12.39
CA GLY A 105 -1.23 -18.93 -12.22
C GLY A 105 -0.39 -19.99 -12.83
N PRO A 106 0.90 -19.81 -12.83
CA PRO A 106 1.66 -18.70 -12.25
C PRO A 106 1.54 -17.39 -13.03
N LEU A 107 1.93 -16.27 -12.39
CA LEU A 107 2.13 -14.99 -13.11
C LEU A 107 3.14 -15.22 -14.23
N LYS A 108 2.81 -14.74 -15.43
CA LYS A 108 3.61 -15.01 -16.65
C LYS A 108 4.98 -14.33 -16.56
N GLU A 109 5.99 -15.03 -17.06
CA GLU A 109 7.39 -14.61 -17.08
C GLU A 109 7.59 -13.18 -17.64
N PRO A 110 7.02 -12.78 -18.80
CA PRO A 110 7.24 -11.45 -19.35
C PRO A 110 6.79 -10.31 -18.41
N TYR A 111 5.75 -10.53 -17.61
CA TYR A 111 5.28 -9.54 -16.63
C TYR A 111 6.17 -9.53 -15.38
N MET A 112 6.59 -10.70 -14.89
CA MET A 112 7.48 -10.78 -13.74
C MET A 112 8.84 -10.15 -14.04
N GLN A 113 9.39 -10.30 -15.24
CA GLN A 113 10.66 -9.70 -15.63
C GLN A 113 10.61 -8.16 -15.69
N GLN A 114 9.43 -7.59 -15.82
CA GLN A 114 9.20 -6.15 -15.75
C GLN A 114 8.76 -5.68 -14.36
N SER A 115 8.71 -6.56 -13.36
CA SER A 115 8.32 -6.17 -12.00
C SER A 115 9.36 -5.27 -11.34
N TYR A 116 8.90 -4.36 -10.47
CA TYR A 116 9.78 -3.39 -9.82
C TYR A 116 11.00 -4.02 -9.12
N PRO A 117 10.90 -5.16 -8.39
CA PRO A 117 12.07 -5.72 -7.72
C PRO A 117 13.13 -6.21 -8.70
N VAL A 118 12.72 -6.80 -9.84
CA VAL A 118 13.65 -7.25 -10.88
C VAL A 118 14.38 -6.06 -11.52
N LEU A 119 13.65 -5.01 -11.87
CA LEU A 119 14.23 -3.81 -12.47
C LEU A 119 15.14 -3.04 -11.50
N LEU A 120 14.76 -2.94 -10.24
CA LEU A 120 15.61 -2.32 -9.21
C LEU A 120 16.91 -3.09 -9.01
N ARG A 121 16.83 -4.42 -8.89
CA ARG A 121 18.01 -5.28 -8.78
C ARG A 121 18.95 -5.11 -9.96
N ALA A 122 18.41 -5.11 -11.18
CA ALA A 122 19.18 -4.87 -12.40
C ALA A 122 19.83 -3.48 -12.44
N SER A 123 19.25 -2.50 -11.74
CA SER A 123 19.78 -1.13 -11.62
C SER A 123 20.78 -0.94 -10.46
N GLY A 124 21.13 -2.02 -9.73
CA GLY A 124 22.11 -2.01 -8.65
C GLY A 124 21.56 -1.70 -7.26
N TYR A 125 20.23 -1.81 -7.05
CA TYR A 125 19.66 -1.85 -5.70
C TYR A 125 19.90 -3.21 -5.06
N THR A 126 20.14 -3.22 -3.75
CA THR A 126 19.99 -4.43 -2.94
C THR A 126 18.49 -4.63 -2.65
N THR A 127 17.93 -5.74 -3.10
CA THR A 127 16.49 -6.00 -2.96
C THR A 127 16.19 -7.05 -1.91
N ALA A 128 15.17 -6.81 -1.07
CA ALA A 128 14.73 -7.78 -0.07
C ALA A 128 13.21 -7.87 0.01
N TYR A 129 12.71 -9.05 0.37
CA TYR A 129 11.29 -9.29 0.64
C TYR A 129 11.08 -10.24 1.81
N PHE A 130 10.31 -9.83 2.82
CA PHE A 130 9.95 -10.68 3.96
C PHE A 130 8.44 -10.73 4.16
N GLY A 131 7.90 -11.94 4.34
CA GLY A 131 6.49 -12.16 4.62
C GLY A 131 5.68 -12.69 3.44
N LYS A 132 4.39 -12.34 3.41
CA LYS A 132 3.44 -12.81 2.40
C LYS A 132 3.70 -12.18 1.02
N PHE A 133 4.20 -12.99 0.10
CA PHE A 133 4.35 -12.59 -1.31
C PHE A 133 3.01 -12.63 -2.05
N GLY A 134 2.23 -13.70 -1.85
CA GLY A 134 0.84 -13.80 -2.30
C GLY A 134 0.63 -14.02 -3.80
N VAL A 135 1.69 -14.10 -4.59
CA VAL A 135 1.66 -14.36 -6.05
C VAL A 135 2.35 -15.67 -6.34
N THR A 136 1.67 -16.57 -7.05
CA THR A 136 2.28 -17.82 -7.49
C THR A 136 3.25 -17.55 -8.64
N TYR A 137 4.53 -17.78 -8.37
CA TYR A 137 5.58 -17.68 -9.37
C TYR A 137 6.73 -18.64 -9.02
N PRO A 138 7.18 -19.50 -9.95
CA PRO A 138 8.27 -20.45 -9.71
C PRO A 138 9.57 -19.73 -9.36
N GLY A 139 10.09 -20.01 -8.16
CA GLY A 139 11.35 -19.39 -7.72
C GLY A 139 11.23 -17.91 -7.31
N ALA A 140 10.08 -17.49 -6.81
CA ALA A 140 9.84 -16.12 -6.32
C ALA A 140 10.93 -15.58 -5.39
N GLN A 141 11.50 -16.43 -4.51
CA GLN A 141 12.62 -16.02 -3.64
C GLN A 141 13.85 -15.52 -4.41
N ARG A 142 14.10 -16.05 -5.62
CA ARG A 142 15.26 -15.65 -6.45
C ARG A 142 15.11 -14.29 -7.12
N LEU A 143 13.93 -13.67 -7.04
CA LEU A 143 13.71 -12.30 -7.52
C LEU A 143 14.44 -11.25 -6.67
N PHE A 144 14.82 -11.63 -5.45
CA PHE A 144 15.42 -10.76 -4.44
C PHE A 144 16.82 -11.22 -4.05
N ASP A 145 17.66 -10.31 -3.55
CA ASP A 145 18.96 -10.65 -2.99
C ASP A 145 18.81 -11.31 -1.61
N ALA A 146 17.80 -10.91 -0.84
CA ALA A 146 17.41 -11.53 0.42
C ALA A 146 15.90 -11.74 0.47
N ALA A 147 15.43 -12.95 0.80
CA ALA A 147 14.01 -13.19 0.94
C ALA A 147 13.70 -14.35 1.90
N ASP A 148 12.64 -14.19 2.68
CA ASP A 148 11.91 -15.27 3.35
C ASP A 148 10.43 -15.08 3.09
N LEU A 149 9.85 -15.94 2.23
CA LEU A 149 8.47 -15.84 1.78
C LEU A 149 7.60 -16.84 2.56
N TYR A 150 6.66 -16.33 3.31
CA TYR A 150 5.73 -17.11 4.14
C TYR A 150 4.38 -16.44 4.26
N ASP A 151 3.37 -17.22 4.63
CA ASP A 151 2.03 -16.76 4.97
C ASP A 151 1.47 -17.66 6.08
N ARG A 152 0.30 -17.37 6.58
CA ARG A 152 -0.43 -18.18 7.55
C ARG A 152 -0.54 -19.64 7.08
N ARG A 153 -0.43 -20.58 8.01
CA ARG A 153 -0.56 -22.00 7.72
C ARG A 153 -1.88 -22.54 8.27
N GLY A 154 -2.71 -23.13 7.39
CA GLY A 154 -4.02 -23.66 7.74
C GLY A 154 -4.04 -25.00 8.49
N LYS A 155 -2.88 -25.69 8.63
CA LYS A 155 -2.81 -27.06 9.12
C LYS A 155 -1.96 -27.20 10.38
N PHE A 156 -2.26 -26.42 11.41
CA PHE A 156 -1.69 -26.62 12.74
C PHE A 156 -2.68 -27.33 13.63
N PRO A 157 -2.23 -28.16 14.60
CA PRO A 157 -3.14 -28.85 15.53
C PRO A 157 -4.01 -27.88 16.33
N ASP A 158 -3.47 -26.74 16.71
CA ASP A 158 -4.15 -25.68 17.46
C ASP A 158 -4.80 -24.61 16.55
N ARG A 159 -4.73 -24.79 15.23
CA ARG A 159 -5.25 -23.89 14.19
C ARG A 159 -4.70 -22.47 14.23
N ARG A 160 -3.66 -22.18 15.00
CA ARG A 160 -3.04 -20.87 15.10
C ARG A 160 -1.93 -20.68 14.07
N GLY A 161 -2.28 -20.67 12.80
CA GLY A 161 -1.36 -20.61 11.67
C GLY A 161 -0.47 -19.37 11.61
N TYR A 162 -0.67 -18.40 12.50
CA TYR A 162 0.20 -17.24 12.70
C TYR A 162 1.42 -17.51 13.59
N PHE A 163 1.48 -18.62 14.33
CA PHE A 163 2.51 -18.92 15.32
C PHE A 163 3.28 -20.18 14.95
N TYR A 164 4.28 -20.07 14.07
CA TYR A 164 5.15 -21.18 13.68
C TYR A 164 6.57 -20.75 13.30
N LYS A 165 6.84 -19.46 13.27
CA LYS A 165 8.19 -18.91 13.13
C LYS A 165 8.79 -18.69 14.52
N THR A 166 10.12 -18.76 14.63
CA THR A 166 10.82 -18.62 15.91
C THR A 166 11.86 -17.52 15.86
N ILE A 167 12.00 -16.81 16.98
CA ILE A 167 13.10 -15.87 17.24
C ILE A 167 13.75 -16.33 18.53
N ASP A 168 15.05 -16.63 18.49
CA ASP A 168 15.85 -17.09 19.64
C ASP A 168 15.25 -18.30 20.37
N GLY A 169 14.55 -19.18 19.63
CA GLY A 169 13.88 -20.37 20.16
C GLY A 169 12.43 -20.18 20.56
N ASP A 170 11.95 -18.95 20.72
CA ASP A 170 10.57 -18.63 21.05
C ASP A 170 9.69 -18.58 19.81
N THR A 171 8.55 -19.26 19.84
CA THR A 171 7.54 -19.15 18.77
C THR A 171 6.84 -17.80 18.86
N VAL A 172 6.85 -17.05 17.75
CA VAL A 172 6.31 -15.71 17.70
C VAL A 172 5.24 -15.55 16.62
N HIS A 173 4.43 -14.51 16.73
CA HIS A 173 3.47 -14.13 15.70
C HIS A 173 4.18 -13.70 14.42
N LEU A 174 3.61 -14.01 13.23
CA LEU A 174 4.22 -13.67 11.94
C LEU A 174 4.48 -12.18 11.77
N THR A 175 3.65 -11.31 12.35
CA THR A 175 3.88 -9.86 12.32
C THR A 175 5.20 -9.49 13.00
N ARG A 176 5.44 -10.01 14.20
CA ARG A 176 6.70 -9.82 14.93
C ARG A 176 7.89 -10.41 14.16
N TYR A 177 7.72 -11.59 13.57
CA TYR A 177 8.77 -12.22 12.79
C TYR A 177 9.12 -11.39 11.52
N THR A 178 8.11 -10.83 10.83
CA THR A 178 8.34 -9.95 9.67
C THR A 178 9.11 -8.69 10.10
N GLY A 179 8.74 -8.08 11.21
CA GLY A 179 9.46 -6.93 11.78
C GLY A 179 10.90 -7.27 12.19
N TYR A 180 11.13 -8.44 12.77
CA TYR A 180 12.46 -8.95 13.13
C TYR A 180 13.37 -9.10 11.90
N GLU A 181 12.88 -9.78 10.84
CA GLU A 181 13.64 -9.96 9.60
C GLU A 181 13.96 -8.62 8.92
N ALA A 182 13.02 -7.68 8.92
CA ALA A 182 13.25 -6.33 8.43
C ALA A 182 14.35 -5.60 9.21
N GLN A 183 14.30 -5.66 10.53
CA GLN A 183 15.29 -5.04 11.41
C GLN A 183 16.66 -5.70 11.24
N ARG A 184 16.72 -7.03 11.12
CA ARG A 184 17.96 -7.77 10.85
C ARG A 184 18.59 -7.31 9.51
N PHE A 185 17.80 -7.31 8.44
CA PHE A 185 18.26 -6.82 7.14
C PHE A 185 18.81 -5.40 7.22
N LEU A 186 18.08 -4.48 7.85
CA LEU A 186 18.49 -3.09 7.99
C LEU A 186 19.77 -2.91 8.82
N ARG A 187 20.05 -3.78 9.78
CA ARG A 187 21.32 -3.76 10.53
C ARG A 187 22.52 -4.27 9.72
N GLU A 188 22.26 -5.19 8.79
CA GLU A 188 23.29 -5.89 8.02
C GLU A 188 23.55 -5.28 6.63
N VAL A 189 22.56 -4.58 6.03
CA VAL A 189 22.66 -4.04 4.68
C VAL A 189 23.81 -3.06 4.54
N ASP A 190 24.54 -3.11 3.42
CA ASP A 190 25.61 -2.19 3.06
C ASP A 190 25.03 -0.77 2.84
N PRO A 191 25.35 0.21 3.70
CA PRO A 191 24.80 1.56 3.59
C PRO A 191 25.35 2.36 2.40
N SER A 192 26.39 1.85 1.72
CA SER A 192 26.95 2.49 0.53
C SER A 192 26.13 2.23 -0.73
N LYS A 193 25.20 1.26 -0.69
CA LYS A 193 24.30 0.89 -1.79
C LYS A 193 22.86 1.19 -1.44
N PRO A 194 22.05 1.68 -2.39
CA PRO A 194 20.65 1.84 -2.16
C PRO A 194 19.98 0.47 -2.03
N PHE A 195 18.95 0.38 -1.18
CA PHE A 195 18.16 -0.84 -1.04
C PHE A 195 16.67 -0.59 -1.30
N CYS A 196 15.96 -1.65 -1.70
CA CYS A 196 14.52 -1.72 -1.68
C CYS A 196 14.09 -2.91 -0.81
N LEU A 197 13.54 -2.61 0.36
CA LEU A 197 12.98 -3.59 1.29
C LEU A 197 11.48 -3.59 1.18
N SER A 198 10.90 -4.72 0.79
CA SER A 198 9.45 -4.93 0.72
C SER A 198 9.01 -5.87 1.85
N LEU A 199 7.97 -5.47 2.58
CA LEU A 199 7.40 -6.24 3.69
C LEU A 199 5.94 -6.58 3.37
N GLY A 200 5.62 -7.86 3.36
CA GLY A 200 4.26 -8.36 3.20
C GLY A 200 3.72 -8.90 4.53
N PHE A 201 3.07 -8.06 5.33
CA PHE A 201 2.41 -8.55 6.54
C PHE A 201 1.20 -9.42 6.18
N SER A 202 1.04 -10.58 6.82
CA SER A 202 -0.18 -11.38 6.72
C SER A 202 -1.32 -10.80 7.56
N ALA A 203 -1.01 -9.94 8.54
CA ALA A 203 -1.98 -9.21 9.35
C ALA A 203 -2.55 -8.01 8.57
N PRO A 204 -3.82 -7.65 8.83
CA PRO A 204 -4.77 -8.23 9.78
C PRO A 204 -5.71 -9.33 9.22
N HIS A 205 -5.32 -10.06 8.19
CA HIS A 205 -6.17 -11.10 7.57
C HIS A 205 -6.61 -12.15 8.59
N ALA A 206 -7.90 -12.45 8.65
CA ALA A 206 -8.43 -13.51 9.50
C ALA A 206 -7.87 -14.90 9.13
N HIS A 207 -7.87 -15.82 10.09
CA HIS A 207 -7.48 -17.21 9.86
C HIS A 207 -8.73 -18.08 9.75
N ASP A 208 -9.33 -18.13 8.58
CA ASP A 208 -10.62 -18.76 8.30
C ASP A 208 -10.83 -20.15 8.92
N PRO A 209 -9.84 -21.07 8.93
CA PRO A 209 -10.03 -22.40 9.52
C PRO A 209 -10.19 -22.42 11.04
N ALA A 210 -9.82 -21.34 11.74
CA ALA A 210 -9.85 -21.28 13.20
C ALA A 210 -11.16 -20.68 13.72
N PRO A 211 -11.78 -21.25 14.76
CA PRO A 211 -12.97 -20.68 15.38
C PRO A 211 -12.78 -19.26 15.89
N GLU A 212 -11.57 -18.95 16.37
CA GLU A 212 -11.21 -17.64 16.93
C GLU A 212 -11.04 -16.55 15.86
N GLN A 213 -10.82 -16.94 14.61
CA GLN A 213 -10.66 -16.07 13.44
C GLN A 213 -9.45 -15.15 13.46
N TYR A 214 -9.13 -14.48 14.57
CA TYR A 214 -8.03 -13.53 14.73
C TYR A 214 -7.11 -13.96 15.85
N PHE A 215 -5.80 -13.82 15.62
CA PHE A 215 -4.77 -14.18 16.58
C PHE A 215 -3.77 -13.05 16.72
N TRP A 216 -3.38 -12.75 17.95
CA TRP A 216 -2.46 -11.66 18.28
C TRP A 216 -1.53 -12.08 19.42
N GLU A 217 -0.46 -11.33 19.63
CA GLU A 217 0.47 -11.54 20.72
C GLU A 217 -0.15 -11.11 22.09
N PRO A 218 0.21 -11.77 23.20
CA PRO A 218 -0.39 -11.53 24.52
C PRO A 218 -0.32 -10.07 24.98
N TRP A 219 0.70 -9.30 24.56
CA TRP A 219 0.79 -7.88 24.93
C TRP A 219 -0.38 -7.05 24.40
N ALA A 220 -0.97 -7.45 23.30
CA ALA A 220 -2.10 -6.75 22.69
C ALA A 220 -3.46 -7.08 23.36
N ASP A 221 -3.52 -8.04 24.29
CA ASP A 221 -4.76 -8.42 24.98
C ASP A 221 -5.44 -7.24 25.70
N SER A 222 -4.66 -6.33 26.26
CA SER A 222 -5.17 -5.15 26.94
C SER A 222 -5.76 -4.09 26.02
N LEU A 223 -5.36 -4.10 24.73
CA LEU A 223 -5.87 -3.17 23.75
C LEU A 223 -7.35 -3.44 23.47
N TYR A 224 -8.16 -2.38 23.48
CA TYR A 224 -9.60 -2.42 23.19
C TYR A 224 -10.44 -3.28 24.15
N ARG A 225 -9.89 -3.72 25.29
CA ARG A 225 -10.61 -4.59 26.24
C ARG A 225 -11.92 -3.97 26.70
N ASP A 226 -11.85 -2.75 27.19
CA ASP A 226 -12.97 -2.03 27.79
C ASP A 226 -13.78 -1.19 26.78
N LEU A 227 -13.42 -1.27 25.50
CA LEU A 227 -14.11 -0.59 24.42
C LEU A 227 -15.29 -1.42 23.94
N THR A 228 -16.43 -0.79 23.69
CA THR A 228 -17.49 -1.37 22.86
C THR A 228 -17.45 -0.70 21.50
N VAL A 229 -17.15 -1.47 20.47
CA VAL A 229 -17.15 -1.00 19.08
C VAL A 229 -18.60 -0.88 18.61
N ALA A 230 -18.96 0.26 18.03
CA ALA A 230 -20.32 0.45 17.48
C ALA A 230 -20.63 -0.60 16.41
N PRO A 231 -21.89 -1.03 16.28
CA PRO A 231 -22.30 -1.90 15.16
C PRO A 231 -21.91 -1.29 13.81
N PRO A 232 -21.69 -2.12 12.77
CA PRO A 232 -21.34 -1.60 11.46
C PRO A 232 -22.51 -0.83 10.86
N LEU A 233 -22.19 0.15 10.03
CA LEU A 233 -23.20 0.81 9.19
C LEU A 233 -23.84 -0.21 8.25
N LEU A 234 -25.06 0.05 7.79
CA LEU A 234 -25.79 -0.80 6.83
C LEU A 234 -25.91 -2.27 7.30
N ALA A 235 -26.05 -2.52 8.61
CA ALA A 235 -26.17 -3.87 9.17
C ALA A 235 -27.60 -4.44 9.11
N ASP A 236 -28.61 -3.61 8.85
CA ASP A 236 -30.02 -4.01 8.79
C ASP A 236 -30.27 -5.03 7.69
N ASP A 237 -31.25 -5.92 7.90
CA ASP A 237 -31.60 -7.01 6.98
C ASP A 237 -31.89 -6.52 5.55
N ARG A 238 -32.51 -5.34 5.41
CA ARG A 238 -32.84 -4.76 4.10
C ARG A 238 -31.61 -4.65 3.18
N TYR A 239 -30.48 -4.22 3.69
CA TYR A 239 -29.25 -4.06 2.89
C TYR A 239 -28.65 -5.40 2.44
N PHE A 240 -28.89 -6.46 3.21
CA PHE A 240 -28.53 -7.80 2.82
C PHE A 240 -29.52 -8.38 1.79
N GLU A 241 -30.81 -8.18 1.98
CA GLU A 241 -31.87 -8.70 1.13
C GLU A 241 -31.85 -8.10 -0.29
N GLU A 242 -31.38 -6.85 -0.42
CA GLU A 242 -31.20 -6.17 -1.70
C GLU A 242 -30.05 -6.73 -2.54
N LEU A 243 -29.09 -7.44 -1.94
CA LEU A 243 -27.95 -8.01 -2.64
C LEU A 243 -28.38 -9.12 -3.63
N PRO A 244 -27.62 -9.33 -4.72
CA PRO A 244 -27.84 -10.47 -5.61
C PRO A 244 -27.79 -11.80 -4.86
N GLU A 245 -28.61 -12.77 -5.26
CA GLU A 245 -28.66 -14.08 -4.61
C GLU A 245 -27.28 -14.76 -4.52
N ALA A 246 -26.47 -14.68 -5.58
CA ALA A 246 -25.13 -15.23 -5.59
C ALA A 246 -24.23 -14.62 -4.49
N VAL A 247 -24.37 -13.32 -4.20
CA VAL A 247 -23.64 -12.66 -3.09
C VAL A 247 -24.21 -13.10 -1.75
N ARG A 248 -25.54 -13.16 -1.62
CA ARG A 248 -26.20 -13.58 -0.37
C ARG A 248 -25.88 -15.01 0.06
N ARG A 249 -25.61 -15.89 -0.90
CA ARG A 249 -25.18 -17.28 -0.68
C ARG A 249 -23.68 -17.47 -0.73
N GLY A 250 -22.94 -16.42 -1.09
CA GLY A 250 -21.51 -16.48 -1.33
C GLY A 250 -20.65 -16.47 -0.07
N TYR A 251 -19.36 -16.54 -0.28
CA TYR A 251 -18.35 -16.66 0.78
C TYR A 251 -18.31 -15.45 1.72
N ASN A 252 -18.68 -14.25 1.25
CA ASN A 252 -18.82 -13.08 2.11
C ASN A 252 -19.86 -13.30 3.22
N ARG A 253 -21.00 -13.94 2.89
CA ARG A 253 -22.02 -14.28 3.88
C ARG A 253 -21.57 -15.39 4.82
N VAL A 254 -20.96 -16.45 4.28
CA VAL A 254 -20.42 -17.54 5.09
C VAL A 254 -19.42 -17.00 6.12
N ARG A 255 -18.48 -16.14 5.70
CA ARG A 255 -17.50 -15.53 6.61
C ARG A 255 -18.15 -14.61 7.65
N TRP A 256 -19.23 -13.92 7.29
CA TRP A 256 -19.97 -13.11 8.24
C TRP A 256 -20.55 -13.97 9.38
N THR A 257 -21.08 -15.17 9.09
CA THR A 257 -21.58 -16.07 10.14
C THR A 257 -20.48 -16.57 11.08
N TRP A 258 -19.23 -16.59 10.61
CA TRP A 258 -18.11 -16.95 11.48
C TRP A 258 -17.69 -15.79 12.41
N ARG A 259 -17.88 -14.53 12.00
CA ARG A 259 -17.23 -13.36 12.61
C ARG A 259 -18.18 -12.34 13.21
N TYR A 260 -19.38 -12.17 12.65
CA TYR A 260 -20.19 -10.97 12.93
C TYR A 260 -21.67 -11.24 13.18
N ASP A 261 -22.16 -12.47 13.10
CA ASP A 261 -23.58 -12.81 13.21
C ASP A 261 -24.18 -12.65 14.62
N THR A 262 -23.33 -12.45 15.62
CA THR A 262 -23.74 -12.10 16.98
C THR A 262 -22.94 -10.91 17.51
N PRO A 263 -23.50 -10.12 18.46
CA PRO A 263 -22.74 -9.02 19.08
C PRO A 263 -21.41 -9.46 19.69
N GLN A 264 -21.36 -10.65 20.28
CA GLN A 264 -20.17 -11.20 20.90
C GLN A 264 -19.08 -11.50 19.86
N LYS A 265 -19.45 -12.20 18.75
CA LYS A 265 -18.53 -12.46 17.65
C LYS A 265 -18.05 -11.17 16.99
N TYR A 266 -18.94 -10.19 16.80
CA TYR A 266 -18.60 -8.89 16.25
C TYR A 266 -17.54 -8.20 17.11
N GLN A 267 -17.79 -8.05 18.41
CA GLN A 267 -16.83 -7.43 19.33
C GLN A 267 -15.48 -8.16 19.34
N HIS A 268 -15.48 -9.49 19.39
CA HIS A 268 -14.27 -10.30 19.35
C HIS A 268 -13.49 -10.08 18.07
N SER A 269 -14.14 -10.21 16.93
CA SER A 269 -13.50 -10.16 15.62
C SER A 269 -12.99 -8.77 15.27
N VAL A 270 -13.78 -7.71 15.50
CA VAL A 270 -13.33 -6.33 15.19
C VAL A 270 -12.19 -5.91 16.10
N LYS A 271 -12.26 -6.24 17.39
CA LYS A 271 -11.15 -5.96 18.32
C LYS A 271 -9.89 -6.77 17.97
N GLY A 272 -10.05 -8.03 17.55
CA GLY A 272 -8.94 -8.86 17.07
C GLY A 272 -8.29 -8.27 15.83
N TYR A 273 -9.09 -7.83 14.87
CA TYR A 273 -8.63 -7.14 13.68
C TYR A 273 -7.83 -5.87 14.01
N TYR A 274 -8.32 -5.03 14.94
CA TYR A 274 -7.61 -3.83 15.39
C TYR A 274 -6.32 -4.15 16.17
N ARG A 275 -6.31 -5.23 16.99
CA ARG A 275 -5.10 -5.67 17.68
C ARG A 275 -3.99 -6.04 16.71
N MET A 276 -4.32 -6.82 15.68
CA MET A 276 -3.36 -7.23 14.66
C MET A 276 -2.81 -6.02 13.88
N ILE A 277 -3.62 -5.00 13.63
CA ILE A 277 -3.15 -3.74 13.03
C ILE A 277 -2.21 -2.99 13.98
N SER A 278 -2.53 -2.96 15.28
CA SER A 278 -1.65 -2.34 16.28
C SER A 278 -0.32 -3.09 16.43
N GLU A 279 -0.28 -4.40 16.16
CA GLU A 279 0.96 -5.16 16.09
C GLU A 279 1.81 -4.76 14.88
N VAL A 280 1.18 -4.58 13.70
CA VAL A 280 1.88 -4.05 12.53
C VAL A 280 2.44 -2.67 12.82
N ASP A 281 1.66 -1.79 13.43
CA ASP A 281 2.09 -0.44 13.82
C ASP A 281 3.33 -0.47 14.73
N ARG A 282 3.36 -1.37 15.73
CA ARG A 282 4.52 -1.55 16.60
C ARG A 282 5.78 -1.92 15.83
N GLU A 283 5.66 -2.85 14.88
CA GLU A 283 6.80 -3.25 14.04
C GLU A 283 7.24 -2.12 13.09
N VAL A 284 6.31 -1.33 12.55
CA VAL A 284 6.64 -0.11 11.79
C VAL A 284 7.48 0.85 12.66
N GLY A 285 7.11 1.03 13.92
CA GLY A 285 7.87 1.85 14.87
C GLY A 285 9.29 1.33 15.11
N ALA A 286 9.44 0.02 15.32
CA ALA A 286 10.73 -0.64 15.55
C ALA A 286 11.65 -0.56 14.31
N ILE A 287 11.10 -0.78 13.11
CA ILE A 287 11.83 -0.65 11.84
C ILE A 287 12.31 0.80 11.64
N ARG A 288 11.46 1.79 11.87
CA ARG A 288 11.84 3.21 11.78
C ARG A 288 12.92 3.58 12.80
N GLN A 289 12.92 2.97 13.97
CA GLN A 289 13.97 3.16 14.96
C GLN A 289 15.33 2.66 14.43
N VAL A 290 15.40 1.46 13.83
CA VAL A 290 16.62 0.93 13.24
C VAL A 290 17.11 1.81 12.09
N LEU A 291 16.21 2.33 11.24
CA LEU A 291 16.59 3.30 10.20
C LEU A 291 17.31 4.53 10.79
N ARG A 292 16.77 5.10 11.89
CA ARG A 292 17.41 6.24 12.58
C ARG A 292 18.75 5.86 13.21
N GLU A 293 18.83 4.73 13.89
CA GLU A 293 20.07 4.22 14.51
C GLU A 293 21.19 4.00 13.49
N ARG A 294 20.84 3.61 12.27
CA ARG A 294 21.76 3.42 11.15
C ARG A 294 22.01 4.69 10.32
N GLY A 295 21.33 5.81 10.63
CA GLY A 295 21.41 7.05 9.86
C GLY A 295 20.84 6.93 8.44
N LEU A 296 19.93 5.95 8.20
CA LEU A 296 19.33 5.67 6.90
C LEU A 296 18.01 6.42 6.71
N ASP A 297 17.39 6.88 7.79
CA ASP A 297 16.06 7.53 7.81
C ASP A 297 15.98 8.75 6.90
N ARG A 298 17.05 9.54 6.82
CA ARG A 298 17.10 10.78 6.01
C ARG A 298 17.13 10.56 4.50
N ASN A 299 17.38 9.31 4.06
CA ASN A 299 17.40 8.94 2.64
C ASN A 299 16.57 7.69 2.35
N THR A 300 15.56 7.38 3.16
CA THR A 300 14.66 6.25 2.96
C THR A 300 13.24 6.74 2.73
N ILE A 301 12.70 6.47 1.54
CA ILE A 301 11.28 6.68 1.24
C ILE A 301 10.50 5.50 1.81
N ILE A 302 9.45 5.80 2.57
CA ILE A 302 8.54 4.78 3.12
C ILE A 302 7.21 4.88 2.39
N VAL A 303 6.78 3.76 1.79
CA VAL A 303 5.44 3.58 1.22
C VAL A 303 4.68 2.58 2.08
N PHE A 304 3.52 2.96 2.59
CA PHE A 304 2.64 2.10 3.37
C PHE A 304 1.29 1.99 2.70
N MET A 305 0.75 0.77 2.54
CA MET A 305 -0.62 0.57 2.06
C MET A 305 -1.19 -0.80 2.44
N GLY A 306 -2.52 -0.95 2.31
CA GLY A 306 -3.22 -2.24 2.31
C GLY A 306 -3.28 -2.87 0.91
N ASP A 307 -3.31 -4.21 0.82
CA ASP A 307 -3.44 -4.91 -0.46
C ASP A 307 -4.90 -4.98 -0.97
N ASN A 308 -5.86 -4.86 -0.09
CA ASN A 308 -7.28 -4.62 -0.35
C ASN A 308 -8.01 -4.18 0.92
N GLY A 309 -9.21 -3.60 0.76
CA GLY A 309 -10.10 -3.29 1.85
C GLY A 309 -10.83 -4.53 2.39
N TYR A 310 -11.82 -4.31 3.27
CA TYR A 310 -12.49 -5.41 3.97
C TYR A 310 -13.87 -5.00 4.51
N PHE A 311 -14.87 -5.88 4.41
CA PHE A 311 -16.15 -5.75 5.11
C PHE A 311 -16.01 -6.23 6.55
N LEU A 312 -16.40 -5.38 7.50
CA LEU A 312 -16.44 -5.67 8.94
C LEU A 312 -17.88 -5.82 9.46
N GLY A 313 -18.75 -6.40 8.64
CA GLY A 313 -20.16 -6.66 9.00
C GLY A 313 -21.19 -5.82 8.27
N GLU A 314 -20.78 -4.78 7.52
CA GLU A 314 -21.67 -4.00 6.67
C GLU A 314 -22.42 -4.93 5.70
N ARG A 315 -23.69 -4.68 5.45
CA ARG A 315 -24.58 -5.51 4.59
C ARG A 315 -24.64 -6.98 5.01
N GLN A 316 -24.30 -7.29 6.27
CA GLN A 316 -24.14 -8.64 6.79
C GLN A 316 -23.14 -9.48 5.97
N LEU A 317 -22.05 -8.84 5.54
CA LEU A 317 -20.95 -9.45 4.79
C LEU A 317 -19.64 -9.38 5.59
N ALA A 318 -18.68 -10.24 5.24
CA ALA A 318 -17.31 -10.21 5.71
C ALA A 318 -16.36 -10.54 4.56
N GLY A 319 -15.19 -9.92 4.57
CA GLY A 319 -14.18 -10.18 3.53
C GLY A 319 -14.13 -9.09 2.47
N LYS A 320 -13.90 -9.47 1.24
CA LYS A 320 -13.57 -8.61 0.11
C LYS A 320 -14.24 -9.10 -1.17
N TRP A 321 -13.66 -8.89 -2.33
CA TRP A 321 -14.07 -9.37 -3.65
C TRP A 321 -15.11 -8.53 -4.38
N LEU A 322 -16.01 -7.84 -3.67
CA LEU A 322 -17.05 -7.02 -4.27
C LEU A 322 -16.55 -5.60 -4.56
N MET A 323 -17.17 -4.91 -5.52
CA MET A 323 -16.70 -3.61 -6.01
C MET A 323 -17.15 -2.42 -5.13
N TYR A 324 -17.53 -2.65 -3.87
CA TYR A 324 -17.81 -1.57 -2.91
C TYR A 324 -16.51 -0.94 -2.37
N ASP A 325 -16.54 0.34 -2.01
CA ASP A 325 -15.38 1.05 -1.43
C ASP A 325 -14.85 0.35 -0.17
N ARG A 326 -15.68 -0.38 0.57
CA ARG A 326 -15.24 -1.21 1.71
C ARG A 326 -14.20 -2.26 1.33
N SER A 327 -14.26 -2.79 0.11
CA SER A 327 -13.27 -3.74 -0.41
C SER A 327 -12.16 -3.09 -1.24
N LEU A 328 -12.46 -1.97 -1.92
CA LEU A 328 -11.54 -1.32 -2.85
C LEU A 328 -10.62 -0.31 -2.19
N ARG A 329 -11.11 0.44 -1.20
CA ARG A 329 -10.39 1.57 -0.59
C ARG A 329 -9.45 1.09 0.51
N VAL A 330 -8.21 1.55 0.46
CA VAL A 330 -7.12 1.14 1.36
C VAL A 330 -6.41 2.35 1.96
N PRO A 331 -5.74 2.20 3.11
CA PRO A 331 -4.83 3.25 3.58
C PRO A 331 -3.64 3.33 2.64
N MET A 332 -3.16 4.53 2.35
CA MET A 332 -1.95 4.74 1.55
C MET A 332 -1.21 6.00 1.99
N LEU A 333 0.08 5.84 2.26
CA LEU A 333 0.98 6.89 2.71
C LEU A 333 2.30 6.82 1.93
N ILE A 334 2.86 7.98 1.58
CA ILE A 334 4.21 8.09 1.04
C ILE A 334 4.96 9.13 1.87
N CYS A 335 6.00 8.69 2.59
CA CYS A 335 6.87 9.56 3.37
C CYS A 335 8.25 9.62 2.70
N ASP A 336 8.55 10.72 2.02
CA ASP A 336 9.86 11.01 1.43
C ASP A 336 10.55 12.08 2.30
N PRO A 337 11.61 11.74 3.04
CA PRO A 337 12.31 12.70 3.91
C PRO A 337 12.99 13.85 3.14
N ARG A 338 13.07 13.75 1.81
CA ARG A 338 13.61 14.77 0.91
C ARG A 338 12.50 15.63 0.30
N GLY A 339 11.25 15.27 0.56
CA GLY A 339 10.05 15.92 0.04
C GLY A 339 9.78 17.28 0.71
N ARG A 340 8.64 17.85 0.36
CA ARG A 340 8.08 19.06 0.97
C ARG A 340 7.18 18.72 2.15
N ASP A 341 6.52 19.76 2.66
CA ASP A 341 5.64 19.65 3.81
C ASP A 341 4.58 18.54 3.68
N PRO A 342 4.24 17.88 4.78
CA PRO A 342 3.18 16.88 4.83
C PRO A 342 1.84 17.43 4.33
N ARG A 343 1.06 16.58 3.69
CA ARG A 343 -0.26 16.96 3.18
C ARG A 343 -1.22 15.80 3.06
N GLU A 344 -2.49 16.12 3.05
CA GLU A 344 -3.55 15.21 2.60
C GLU A 344 -3.85 15.46 1.11
N VAL A 345 -4.12 14.39 0.37
CA VAL A 345 -4.43 14.39 -1.06
C VAL A 345 -5.75 13.66 -1.27
N GLU A 346 -6.70 14.33 -1.91
CA GLU A 346 -8.03 13.79 -2.23
C GLU A 346 -8.12 13.18 -3.63
N ASP A 347 -7.07 13.30 -4.44
CA ASP A 347 -7.03 12.71 -5.78
C ASP A 347 -7.13 11.18 -5.72
N MET A 348 -7.77 10.58 -6.73
CA MET A 348 -7.86 9.14 -6.84
C MET A 348 -6.52 8.52 -7.26
N VAL A 349 -5.93 7.72 -6.39
CA VAL A 349 -4.69 6.99 -6.65
C VAL A 349 -4.92 5.48 -6.52
N LEU A 350 -4.12 4.69 -7.23
CA LEU A 350 -4.33 3.25 -7.35
C LEU A 350 -3.12 2.44 -6.89
N ASN A 351 -3.35 1.20 -6.52
CA ASN A 351 -2.26 0.26 -6.20
C ASN A 351 -1.28 0.06 -7.35
N ILE A 352 -1.73 0.17 -8.61
CA ILE A 352 -0.86 0.08 -9.81
C ILE A 352 0.10 1.27 -9.95
N ASP A 353 -0.13 2.37 -9.23
CA ASP A 353 0.73 3.56 -9.22
C ASP A 353 1.98 3.34 -8.35
N VAL A 354 1.91 2.45 -7.37
CA VAL A 354 3.01 2.19 -6.42
C VAL A 354 4.28 1.71 -7.11
N PRO A 355 4.26 0.68 -7.98
CA PRO A 355 5.48 0.22 -8.63
C PRO A 355 6.09 1.27 -9.57
N ALA A 356 5.27 2.10 -10.25
CA ALA A 356 5.75 3.23 -11.03
C ALA A 356 6.44 4.27 -10.13
N THR A 357 5.86 4.55 -8.96
CA THR A 357 6.43 5.47 -7.96
C THR A 357 7.77 4.96 -7.41
N ILE A 358 7.88 3.67 -7.12
CA ILE A 358 9.09 3.02 -6.63
C ILE A 358 10.22 3.12 -7.68
N LEU A 359 9.92 2.84 -8.95
CA LEU A 359 10.91 2.93 -10.03
C LEU A 359 11.35 4.38 -10.29
N ASP A 360 10.41 5.32 -10.32
CA ASP A 360 10.70 6.76 -10.48
C ASP A 360 11.57 7.28 -9.33
N ALA A 361 11.25 6.93 -8.09
CA ALA A 361 12.05 7.29 -6.92
C ALA A 361 13.50 6.77 -7.01
N ALA A 362 13.68 5.62 -7.62
CA ALA A 362 14.98 5.01 -7.86
C ALA A 362 15.71 5.57 -9.10
N GLY A 363 15.08 6.42 -9.90
CA GLY A 363 15.60 6.89 -11.18
C GLY A 363 15.68 5.76 -12.23
N VAL A 364 14.80 4.78 -12.15
CA VAL A 364 14.69 3.66 -13.09
C VAL A 364 13.52 3.91 -14.02
N ALA A 365 13.72 3.71 -15.32
CA ALA A 365 12.66 3.92 -16.30
C ALA A 365 11.45 3.01 -16.01
N VAL A 366 10.27 3.61 -15.95
CA VAL A 366 9.01 2.88 -15.81
C VAL A 366 8.68 2.20 -17.13
N PRO A 367 8.42 0.89 -17.16
CA PRO A 367 8.06 0.18 -18.38
C PRO A 367 6.80 0.77 -19.03
N GLU A 368 6.78 0.84 -20.38
CA GLU A 368 5.62 1.32 -21.15
C GLU A 368 4.34 0.50 -20.90
N ALA A 369 4.51 -0.77 -20.52
CA ALA A 369 3.41 -1.66 -20.20
C ALA A 369 2.72 -1.34 -18.86
N TYR A 370 3.32 -0.51 -18.01
CA TYR A 370 2.68 -0.09 -16.76
C TYR A 370 1.49 0.82 -17.06
N GLN A 371 0.41 0.61 -16.33
CA GLN A 371 -0.84 1.36 -16.46
C GLN A 371 -1.05 2.34 -15.30
N GLY A 372 -0.18 2.24 -14.29
CA GLY A 372 -0.09 3.20 -13.21
C GLY A 372 0.89 4.33 -13.50
N VAL A 373 0.84 5.38 -12.70
CA VAL A 373 1.70 6.56 -12.81
C VAL A 373 2.47 6.80 -11.53
N SER A 374 3.57 7.54 -11.59
CA SER A 374 4.33 7.89 -10.39
C SER A 374 3.58 8.91 -9.54
N LEU A 375 3.49 8.63 -8.24
CA LEU A 375 2.93 9.54 -7.23
C LEU A 375 4.02 10.41 -6.56
N LEU A 376 5.27 10.29 -6.99
CA LEU A 376 6.40 11.00 -6.36
C LEU A 376 6.26 12.52 -6.46
N GLY A 377 5.61 13.04 -7.49
CA GLY A 377 5.31 14.47 -7.65
C GLY A 377 4.54 15.06 -6.47
N TYR A 378 3.64 14.27 -5.86
CA TYR A 378 2.91 14.72 -4.67
C TYR A 378 3.85 15.00 -3.48
N THR A 379 4.92 14.23 -3.29
CA THR A 379 5.89 14.46 -2.20
C THR A 379 6.74 15.72 -2.44
N ARG A 380 6.83 16.17 -3.70
CA ARG A 380 7.58 17.37 -4.12
C ARG A 380 6.72 18.62 -4.22
N GLY A 381 5.41 18.49 -4.05
CA GLY A 381 4.46 19.61 -4.23
C GLY A 381 4.22 19.97 -5.69
N GLU A 382 4.49 19.06 -6.59
CA GLU A 382 4.20 19.18 -8.01
C GLU A 382 2.73 18.88 -8.30
N ALA A 383 2.23 19.30 -9.46
CA ALA A 383 0.90 18.90 -9.92
C ALA A 383 0.84 17.39 -10.11
N PRO A 384 -0.34 16.75 -9.89
CA PRO A 384 -0.50 15.33 -10.07
C PRO A 384 -0.15 14.92 -11.51
N ALA A 385 0.62 13.83 -11.63
CA ALA A 385 0.91 13.25 -12.95
C ALA A 385 -0.33 12.55 -13.56
N ALA A 386 -1.35 12.26 -12.77
CA ALA A 386 -2.61 11.68 -13.17
C ALA A 386 -3.76 12.61 -12.78
N ASP A 387 -4.34 13.26 -13.76
CA ASP A 387 -5.69 13.80 -13.67
C ASP A 387 -6.67 12.66 -13.93
N ARG A 388 -6.84 11.79 -12.89
CA ARG A 388 -7.63 10.57 -13.02
C ARG A 388 -9.10 10.85 -12.72
N GLU A 389 -9.91 10.95 -13.77
CA GLU A 389 -11.36 11.13 -13.64
C GLU A 389 -12.09 9.85 -13.26
N ALA A 390 -11.54 8.68 -13.64
CA ALA A 390 -12.15 7.37 -13.39
C ALA A 390 -11.11 6.25 -13.35
N PHE A 391 -11.47 5.13 -12.73
CA PHE A 391 -10.72 3.88 -12.86
C PHE A 391 -11.64 2.68 -12.97
N LEU A 392 -11.12 1.62 -13.59
CA LEU A 392 -11.76 0.33 -13.68
C LEU A 392 -11.47 -0.46 -12.40
N CYS A 393 -12.51 -0.98 -11.77
CA CYS A 393 -12.37 -1.99 -10.71
C CYS A 393 -12.92 -3.33 -11.22
N GLU A 394 -12.23 -4.42 -10.90
CA GLU A 394 -12.57 -5.72 -11.46
C GLU A 394 -12.19 -6.88 -10.53
N HIS A 395 -12.94 -7.94 -10.66
CA HIS A 395 -12.66 -9.25 -10.09
C HIS A 395 -13.10 -10.29 -11.13
N LEU A 396 -12.16 -10.78 -11.89
CA LEU A 396 -12.43 -11.62 -13.07
C LEU A 396 -12.53 -13.11 -12.76
N TRP A 397 -12.22 -13.49 -11.53
CA TRP A 397 -12.26 -14.89 -11.09
C TRP A 397 -13.69 -15.33 -10.78
N GLU A 398 -14.21 -16.26 -11.54
CA GLU A 398 -15.55 -16.82 -11.35
C GLU A 398 -15.48 -18.07 -10.48
N LEU A 399 -16.22 -18.06 -9.39
CA LEU A 399 -16.55 -19.22 -8.57
C LEU A 399 -18.00 -19.13 -8.14
N ASP A 400 -18.61 -20.28 -7.86
CA ASP A 400 -19.98 -20.35 -7.36
C ASP A 400 -20.17 -19.54 -6.07
N GLU A 401 -19.13 -19.47 -5.23
CA GLU A 401 -19.16 -18.77 -3.94
C GLU A 401 -18.77 -17.29 -4.03
N ILE A 402 -18.18 -16.85 -5.15
CA ILE A 402 -17.71 -15.49 -5.33
C ILE A 402 -17.97 -15.06 -6.77
N PRO A 403 -19.06 -14.32 -7.02
CA PRO A 403 -19.40 -13.90 -8.37
C PRO A 403 -18.37 -12.90 -8.89
N SER A 404 -17.90 -13.12 -10.13
CA SER A 404 -17.03 -12.16 -10.80
C SER A 404 -17.83 -10.88 -11.11
N SER A 405 -17.16 -9.75 -10.94
CA SER A 405 -17.76 -8.43 -11.11
C SER A 405 -16.76 -7.43 -11.66
N GLU A 406 -17.26 -6.39 -12.27
CA GLU A 406 -16.47 -5.28 -12.77
C GLU A 406 -17.25 -3.98 -12.64
N GLY A 407 -16.55 -2.85 -12.60
CA GLY A 407 -17.17 -1.56 -12.46
C GLY A 407 -16.27 -0.41 -12.83
N ILE A 408 -16.85 0.77 -12.90
CA ILE A 408 -16.15 2.04 -13.07
C ILE A 408 -16.46 2.91 -11.86
N ARG A 409 -15.41 3.48 -11.28
CA ARG A 409 -15.53 4.48 -10.21
C ARG A 409 -14.93 5.79 -10.68
N THR A 410 -15.75 6.86 -10.61
CA THR A 410 -15.33 8.24 -10.76
C THR A 410 -15.30 8.91 -9.38
N GLU A 411 -14.98 10.18 -9.28
CA GLU A 411 -15.09 10.92 -8.02
C GLU A 411 -16.51 10.86 -7.44
N ARG A 412 -17.51 11.05 -8.26
CA ARG A 412 -18.92 11.12 -7.84
C ARG A 412 -19.68 9.82 -8.03
N TRP A 413 -19.45 9.07 -9.10
CA TRP A 413 -20.28 7.95 -9.49
C TRP A 413 -19.53 6.63 -9.35
N LYS A 414 -20.27 5.60 -8.97
CA LYS A 414 -19.81 4.23 -9.09
C LYS A 414 -20.89 3.41 -9.78
N TYR A 415 -20.47 2.76 -10.89
CA TYR A 415 -21.25 1.74 -11.58
C TYR A 415 -20.56 0.40 -11.43
N MET A 416 -21.33 -0.67 -11.13
CA MET A 416 -20.80 -2.04 -11.15
C MET A 416 -21.84 -3.04 -11.63
N ARG A 417 -21.36 -4.15 -12.20
CA ARG A 417 -22.15 -5.27 -12.66
C ARG A 417 -21.53 -6.60 -12.33
N TYR A 418 -22.35 -7.61 -12.22
CA TYR A 418 -21.92 -8.99 -12.07
C TYR A 418 -21.87 -9.65 -13.45
N ARG A 419 -20.69 -10.13 -13.86
CA ARG A 419 -20.42 -10.51 -15.26
C ARG A 419 -21.32 -11.63 -15.81
N PHE A 420 -21.76 -12.54 -14.96
CA PHE A 420 -22.58 -13.69 -15.34
C PHE A 420 -24.00 -13.68 -14.71
N ILE A 421 -24.41 -12.53 -14.19
CA ILE A 421 -25.76 -12.33 -13.64
C ILE A 421 -26.42 -11.18 -14.43
N PRO A 422 -27.12 -11.47 -15.55
CA PRO A 422 -27.74 -10.44 -16.37
C PRO A 422 -28.76 -9.60 -15.60
N GLY A 423 -28.80 -8.30 -15.90
CA GLY A 423 -29.75 -7.36 -15.29
C GLY A 423 -29.50 -7.06 -13.82
N ARG A 424 -28.31 -7.41 -13.31
CA ARG A 424 -27.86 -7.06 -11.96
C ARG A 424 -26.74 -6.04 -12.06
N GLU A 425 -27.17 -4.79 -12.05
CA GLU A 425 -26.33 -3.60 -12.09
C GLU A 425 -26.56 -2.77 -10.84
N GLU A 426 -25.53 -2.07 -10.41
CA GLU A 426 -25.59 -1.16 -9.28
C GLU A 426 -24.99 0.18 -9.69
N LEU A 427 -25.66 1.27 -9.31
CA LEU A 427 -25.22 2.65 -9.52
C LEU A 427 -25.36 3.42 -8.22
N TYR A 428 -24.30 4.13 -7.84
CA TYR A 428 -24.25 4.93 -6.61
C TYR A 428 -23.76 6.35 -6.90
N ASP A 429 -24.43 7.34 -6.29
CA ASP A 429 -23.97 8.74 -6.23
C ASP A 429 -23.14 8.93 -4.95
N LEU A 430 -21.84 8.73 -5.03
CA LEU A 430 -20.93 8.76 -3.88
C LEU A 430 -20.84 10.14 -3.20
N ALA A 431 -21.22 11.22 -3.90
CA ALA A 431 -21.26 12.55 -3.31
C ALA A 431 -22.45 12.73 -2.36
N ALA A 432 -23.56 12.03 -2.63
CA ALA A 432 -24.76 12.06 -1.80
C ALA A 432 -24.83 10.85 -0.84
N ASP A 433 -24.19 9.74 -1.21
CA ASP A 433 -24.27 8.44 -0.54
C ASP A 433 -22.89 7.76 -0.56
N SER A 434 -22.00 8.23 0.27
CA SER A 434 -20.62 7.68 0.39
C SER A 434 -20.58 6.25 0.92
N GLU A 435 -21.65 5.75 1.51
CA GLU A 435 -21.78 4.39 2.05
C GLU A 435 -22.37 3.41 1.04
N GLU A 436 -22.74 3.90 -0.16
CA GLU A 436 -23.31 3.08 -1.24
C GLU A 436 -24.61 2.39 -0.79
N ALA A 437 -25.43 3.07 0.01
CA ALA A 437 -26.61 2.50 0.65
C ALA A 437 -27.79 2.32 -0.32
N VAL A 438 -27.90 3.18 -1.33
CA VAL A 438 -29.05 3.24 -2.24
C VAL A 438 -28.64 2.96 -3.68
N ASN A 439 -29.00 1.79 -4.20
CA ASN A 439 -28.76 1.45 -5.61
C ASN A 439 -29.72 2.21 -6.52
N LEU A 440 -29.20 3.07 -7.39
CA LEU A 440 -29.93 3.94 -8.32
C LEU A 440 -30.12 3.31 -9.72
N ALA A 441 -29.57 2.11 -9.98
CA ALA A 441 -29.57 1.53 -11.33
C ALA A 441 -30.96 1.26 -11.91
N SER A 442 -31.96 1.04 -11.06
CA SER A 442 -33.34 0.82 -11.49
C SER A 442 -34.23 2.08 -11.52
N ASP A 443 -33.71 3.24 -11.08
CA ASP A 443 -34.44 4.51 -11.07
C ASP A 443 -34.33 5.18 -12.46
N PRO A 444 -35.50 5.39 -13.16
CA PRO A 444 -35.52 6.01 -14.48
C PRO A 444 -34.89 7.40 -14.53
N ALA A 445 -34.82 8.12 -13.40
CA ALA A 445 -34.20 9.43 -13.31
C ALA A 445 -32.68 9.39 -13.63
N TYR A 446 -32.02 8.25 -13.42
CA TYR A 446 -30.59 8.04 -13.63
C TYR A 446 -30.25 7.25 -14.90
N GLY A 447 -31.23 6.93 -15.75
CA GLY A 447 -31.02 6.15 -16.97
C GLY A 447 -30.07 6.77 -18.01
N ARG A 448 -29.67 8.04 -17.86
CA ARG A 448 -28.64 8.68 -18.68
C ARG A 448 -27.25 8.61 -18.03
N THR A 449 -27.20 8.38 -16.73
CA THR A 449 -25.95 8.22 -15.98
C THR A 449 -25.46 6.77 -16.06
N LEU A 450 -26.40 5.83 -16.08
CA LEU A 450 -26.17 4.41 -16.27
C LEU A 450 -25.69 4.11 -17.70
#